data_db5cc6dd797a5de8730af747b17417a0
#
_entry.id   db5cc6dd797a5de8730af747b17417a0
#
_cell.length_a   1.000
_cell.length_b   1.000
_cell.length_c   1.000
_cell.angle_alpha   90.00
_cell.angle_beta   90.00
_cell.angle_gamma   90.00
#
_symmetry.space_group_name_H-M   'P 1'
#
loop_
_entity.id
_entity.type
_entity.pdbx_description
1 polymer ?
#
loop_
_entity_poly.entity_id
_entity_poly.type
_entity_poly.pdbx_seq_one_letter_code
_entity_poly.pdbx_strand_id
1 'polypeptide(L)'
;MITFLDKENNPLSQKSYDSAVLCLQFHQLTCSCGHSGCLNVHGYYKRKVKSPSGSFLLKVCRVMCSECGKTHAILPSSIVPYSQIPLICCHQIISDLICGNKVVSVCDNYPDVDENNVKSVIRRYIRHWKEKLLSEHISLSPTDSLIRQCFSHYSMQFLQIHRTTNRLFVNTT
;
A
#
# COMPACT_ATOMS: atom_id res chain seq x y z
N MET A 1 -0.02 -8.62 7.26
CA MET A 1 0.78 -8.52 6.01
C MET A 1 2.17 -8.05 6.37
N ILE A 2 3.15 -8.39 5.55
CA ILE A 2 4.52 -7.94 5.70
C ILE A 2 4.88 -7.19 4.44
N THR A 3 5.43 -5.98 4.58
CA THR A 3 5.82 -5.16 3.44
C THR A 3 7.33 -4.96 3.45
N PHE A 4 7.97 -5.18 2.32
CA PHE A 4 9.39 -4.91 2.11
C PHE A 4 9.58 -3.67 1.23
N LEU A 5 10.71 -2.98 1.42
CA LEU A 5 11.09 -1.88 0.54
C LEU A 5 11.55 -2.43 -0.80
N ASP A 6 10.85 -2.08 -1.85
CA ASP A 6 11.35 -2.25 -3.22
C ASP A 6 12.24 -1.04 -3.61
N LYS A 7 13.13 -1.29 -4.55
CA LYS A 7 13.97 -0.21 -5.09
C LYS A 7 13.09 0.74 -5.89
N GLU A 8 13.08 2.00 -5.51
CA GLU A 8 12.19 3.05 -6.03
C GLU A 8 12.18 3.21 -7.56
N ASN A 9 13.20 2.75 -8.26
CA ASN A 9 13.37 2.97 -9.69
C ASN A 9 13.07 1.74 -10.58
N ASN A 10 12.65 0.61 -10.01
CA ASN A 10 12.31 -0.55 -10.83
C ASN A 10 10.80 -0.64 -11.05
N PRO A 11 10.33 -0.70 -12.30
CA PRO A 11 8.93 -0.93 -12.57
C PRO A 11 8.50 -2.27 -11.94
N LEU A 12 7.37 -2.25 -11.26
CA LEU A 12 6.81 -3.44 -10.63
C LEU A 12 6.46 -4.48 -11.71
N SER A 13 7.14 -5.60 -11.66
CA SER A 13 6.92 -6.76 -12.53
C SER A 13 7.02 -8.05 -11.73
N GLN A 14 6.56 -9.17 -12.28
CA GLN A 14 6.74 -10.46 -11.62
C GLN A 14 8.23 -10.76 -11.38
N LYS A 15 9.08 -10.50 -12.37
CA LYS A 15 10.53 -10.75 -12.28
C LYS A 15 11.19 -9.93 -11.17
N SER A 16 10.89 -8.61 -11.09
CA SER A 16 11.44 -7.75 -10.04
C SER A 16 10.95 -8.16 -8.66
N TYR A 17 9.67 -8.54 -8.54
CA TYR A 17 9.08 -9.05 -7.32
C TYR A 17 9.74 -10.37 -6.87
N ASP A 18 9.85 -11.36 -7.75
CA ASP A 18 10.44 -12.67 -7.42
C ASP A 18 11.89 -12.51 -6.97
N SER A 19 12.68 -11.70 -7.68
CA SER A 19 14.06 -11.40 -7.30
C SER A 19 14.16 -10.77 -5.91
N ALA A 20 13.25 -9.85 -5.59
CA ALA A 20 13.23 -9.22 -4.26
C ALA A 20 12.83 -10.22 -3.16
N VAL A 21 11.82 -11.05 -3.41
CA VAL A 21 11.36 -12.06 -2.45
C VAL A 21 12.43 -13.12 -2.18
N LEU A 22 13.20 -13.53 -3.19
CA LEU A 22 14.32 -14.46 -3.04
C LEU A 22 15.44 -13.91 -2.13
N CYS A 23 15.61 -12.59 -2.08
CA CYS A 23 16.57 -11.94 -1.21
C CYS A 23 16.06 -11.77 0.24
N LEU A 24 14.79 -12.05 0.52
CA LEU A 24 14.23 -11.90 1.85
C LEU A 24 14.63 -13.09 2.75
N GLN A 25 15.16 -12.75 3.90
CA GLN A 25 15.50 -13.72 4.94
C GLN A 25 14.31 -13.90 5.88
N PHE A 26 13.39 -14.81 5.55
CA PHE A 26 12.16 -15.01 6.32
C PHE A 26 12.38 -15.31 7.80
N HIS A 27 13.50 -15.94 8.16
CA HIS A 27 13.87 -16.20 9.55
C HIS A 27 14.21 -14.94 10.36
N GLN A 28 14.45 -13.80 9.70
CA GLN A 28 14.65 -12.52 10.37
C GLN A 28 13.36 -11.72 10.53
N LEU A 29 12.26 -12.19 9.92
CA LEU A 29 10.97 -11.51 9.98
C LEU A 29 10.24 -11.90 11.27
N THR A 30 9.58 -10.88 11.86
CA THR A 30 8.74 -11.07 13.03
C THR A 30 7.27 -11.17 12.62
N CYS A 31 6.60 -12.18 13.12
CA CYS A 31 5.14 -12.30 12.98
C CYS A 31 4.42 -11.29 13.86
N SER A 32 3.18 -10.94 13.53
CA SER A 32 2.34 -10.08 14.36
C SER A 32 2.01 -10.67 15.74
N CYS A 33 2.33 -11.94 16.00
CA CYS A 33 2.26 -12.55 17.33
C CYS A 33 3.51 -12.30 18.20
N GLY A 34 4.53 -11.60 17.67
CA GLY A 34 5.77 -11.28 18.36
C GLY A 34 6.92 -12.27 18.14
N HIS A 35 6.67 -13.47 17.58
CA HIS A 35 7.72 -14.46 17.35
C HIS A 35 8.50 -14.17 16.05
N SER A 36 9.81 -14.31 16.12
CA SER A 36 10.73 -14.23 14.98
C SER A 36 11.17 -15.62 14.53
N GLY A 37 11.56 -15.78 13.25
CA GLY A 37 12.01 -17.05 12.72
C GLY A 37 10.93 -18.11 12.46
N CYS A 38 9.68 -17.75 12.71
CA CYS A 38 8.53 -18.65 12.63
C CYS A 38 7.78 -18.62 11.28
N LEU A 39 8.29 -17.87 10.29
CA LEU A 39 7.60 -17.65 9.02
C LEU A 39 8.12 -18.59 7.93
N ASN A 40 7.26 -19.44 7.44
CA ASN A 40 7.56 -20.41 6.37
C ASN A 40 6.70 -20.10 5.13
N VAL A 41 7.26 -20.32 3.94
CA VAL A 41 6.51 -20.18 2.70
C VAL A 41 5.31 -21.15 2.71
N HIS A 42 4.11 -20.61 2.59
CA HIS A 42 2.86 -21.38 2.64
C HIS A 42 2.21 -21.54 1.26
N GLY A 43 2.55 -20.67 0.32
CA GLY A 43 2.02 -20.71 -1.03
C GLY A 43 2.00 -19.35 -1.71
N TYR A 44 1.17 -19.23 -2.75
CA TYR A 44 1.07 -18.03 -3.57
C TYR A 44 -0.39 -17.74 -3.92
N TYR A 45 -0.69 -16.48 -4.19
CA TYR A 45 -1.97 -16.09 -4.76
C TYR A 45 -1.79 -15.03 -5.85
N LYS A 46 -2.73 -14.95 -6.77
CA LYS A 46 -2.72 -13.94 -7.84
C LYS A 46 -3.40 -12.66 -7.34
N ARG A 47 -2.75 -11.53 -7.59
CA ARG A 47 -3.27 -10.20 -7.28
C ARG A 47 -3.27 -9.36 -8.54
N LYS A 48 -4.42 -8.78 -8.89
CA LYS A 48 -4.51 -7.82 -9.98
C LYS A 48 -3.88 -6.50 -9.53
N VAL A 49 -3.01 -5.94 -10.38
CA VAL A 49 -2.40 -4.62 -10.21
C VAL A 49 -2.81 -3.77 -11.41
N LYS A 50 -3.41 -2.61 -11.15
CA LYS A 50 -3.90 -1.66 -12.14
C LYS A 50 -2.93 -0.49 -12.24
N SER A 51 -2.24 -0.36 -13.37
CA SER A 51 -1.26 0.70 -13.61
C SER A 51 -1.67 1.56 -14.82
N PRO A 52 -1.02 2.71 -15.06
CA PRO A 52 -1.29 3.52 -16.25
C PRO A 52 -1.07 2.78 -17.57
N SER A 53 -0.14 1.81 -17.58
CA SER A 53 0.14 0.96 -18.74
C SER A 53 -0.81 -0.24 -18.87
N GLY A 54 -1.83 -0.33 -18.03
CA GLY A 54 -2.80 -1.44 -18.01
C GLY A 54 -2.67 -2.32 -16.76
N SER A 55 -3.50 -3.36 -16.72
CA SER A 55 -3.53 -4.30 -15.57
C SER A 55 -2.70 -5.55 -15.83
N PHE A 56 -2.06 -6.04 -14.78
CA PHE A 56 -1.39 -7.35 -14.81
C PHE A 56 -1.66 -8.13 -13.51
N LEU A 57 -1.37 -9.44 -13.56
CA LEU A 57 -1.49 -10.31 -12.41
C LEU A 57 -0.12 -10.55 -11.78
N LEU A 58 0.02 -10.15 -10.52
CA LEU A 58 1.20 -10.44 -9.71
C LEU A 58 0.95 -11.69 -8.87
N LYS A 59 1.83 -12.68 -8.98
CA LYS A 59 1.84 -13.87 -8.13
C LYS A 59 2.56 -13.52 -6.82
N VAL A 60 1.79 -13.34 -5.75
CA VAL A 60 2.27 -12.86 -4.46
C VAL A 60 2.55 -14.04 -3.52
N CYS A 61 3.72 -14.04 -2.90
CA CYS A 61 4.12 -15.01 -1.88
C CYS A 61 3.30 -14.83 -0.59
N ARG A 62 2.89 -15.95 -0.01
CA ARG A 62 2.29 -16.02 1.32
C ARG A 62 3.18 -16.85 2.24
N VAL A 63 3.39 -16.34 3.43
CA VAL A 63 4.06 -17.06 4.51
C VAL A 63 3.08 -17.35 5.63
N MET A 64 3.31 -18.42 6.36
CA MET A 64 2.54 -18.81 7.54
C MET A 64 3.46 -18.89 8.75
N CYS A 65 2.98 -18.39 9.86
CA CYS A 65 3.66 -18.50 11.14
C CYS A 65 3.42 -19.89 11.73
N SER A 66 4.48 -20.63 12.09
CA SER A 66 4.39 -21.95 12.76
C SER A 66 3.78 -21.85 14.15
N GLU A 67 3.97 -20.71 14.83
CA GLU A 67 3.54 -20.54 16.22
C GLU A 67 2.04 -20.21 16.37
N CYS A 68 1.54 -19.30 15.52
CA CYS A 68 0.16 -18.83 15.66
C CYS A 68 -0.76 -19.19 14.48
N GLY A 69 -0.23 -19.87 13.45
CA GLY A 69 -0.99 -20.26 12.25
C GLY A 69 -1.41 -19.10 11.33
N LYS A 70 -1.12 -17.83 11.70
CA LYS A 70 -1.50 -16.68 10.88
C LYS A 70 -0.70 -16.62 9.59
N THR A 71 -1.40 -16.30 8.50
CA THR A 71 -0.77 -16.12 7.20
C THR A 71 -0.56 -14.64 6.88
N HIS A 72 0.59 -14.34 6.26
CA HIS A 72 0.94 -13.00 5.82
C HIS A 72 1.26 -13.01 4.32
N ALA A 73 0.73 -12.03 3.59
CA ALA A 73 1.20 -11.73 2.23
C ALA A 73 2.48 -10.91 2.30
N ILE A 74 3.45 -11.23 1.46
CA ILE A 74 4.70 -10.49 1.31
C ILE A 74 4.49 -9.48 0.18
N LEU A 75 4.42 -8.20 0.50
CA LEU A 75 4.12 -7.14 -0.47
C LEU A 75 5.29 -6.17 -0.62
N PRO A 76 5.60 -5.71 -1.83
CA PRO A 76 6.51 -4.58 -2.01
C PRO A 76 5.86 -3.28 -1.53
N SER A 77 6.66 -2.30 -1.12
CA SER A 77 6.17 -1.00 -0.64
C SER A 77 5.40 -0.22 -1.70
N SER A 78 5.65 -0.48 -2.97
CA SER A 78 4.89 0.07 -4.09
C SER A 78 3.43 -0.43 -4.19
N ILE A 79 3.06 -1.49 -3.45
CA ILE A 79 1.70 -2.00 -3.43
C ILE A 79 0.98 -1.61 -2.13
N VAL A 80 -0.09 -0.87 -2.28
CA VAL A 80 -0.98 -0.55 -1.16
C VAL A 80 -1.76 -1.79 -0.73
N PRO A 81 -1.70 -2.21 0.55
CA PRO A 81 -2.50 -3.32 1.06
C PRO A 81 -3.99 -3.16 0.75
N TYR A 82 -4.66 -4.24 0.35
CA TYR A 82 -6.08 -4.27 -0.02
C TYR A 82 -6.48 -3.34 -1.18
N SER A 83 -5.51 -2.78 -1.94
CA SER A 83 -5.77 -2.00 -3.15
C SER A 83 -5.22 -2.72 -4.37
N GLN A 84 -5.90 -2.60 -5.50
CA GLN A 84 -5.36 -3.03 -6.79
C GLN A 84 -4.51 -1.94 -7.46
N ILE A 85 -4.56 -0.72 -6.93
CA ILE A 85 -3.87 0.44 -7.48
C ILE A 85 -2.54 0.61 -6.73
N PRO A 86 -1.39 0.71 -7.43
CA PRO A 86 -0.09 0.97 -6.83
C PRO A 86 -0.02 2.28 -6.05
N LEU A 87 0.92 2.38 -5.13
CA LEU A 87 1.08 3.54 -4.25
C LEU A 87 1.25 4.85 -5.03
N ILE A 88 2.13 4.85 -6.02
CA ILE A 88 2.40 6.05 -6.84
C ILE A 88 1.14 6.50 -7.60
N CYS A 89 0.34 5.55 -8.11
CA CYS A 89 -0.92 5.87 -8.78
C CYS A 89 -1.97 6.39 -7.80
N CYS A 90 -2.05 5.81 -6.60
CA CYS A 90 -2.93 6.35 -5.55
C CYS A 90 -2.56 7.79 -5.20
N HIS A 91 -1.27 8.07 -5.05
CA HIS A 91 -0.77 9.42 -4.79
C HIS A 91 -1.12 10.39 -5.92
N GLN A 92 -0.90 10.01 -7.18
CA GLN A 92 -1.21 10.83 -8.34
C GLN A 92 -2.71 11.14 -8.43
N ILE A 93 -3.57 10.12 -8.25
CA ILE A 93 -5.04 10.29 -8.22
C ILE A 93 -5.45 11.33 -7.18
N ILE A 94 -4.89 11.26 -5.98
CA ILE A 94 -5.21 12.22 -4.91
C ILE A 94 -4.70 13.62 -5.26
N SER A 95 -3.49 13.73 -5.79
CA SER A 95 -2.90 14.99 -6.22
C SER A 95 -3.74 15.68 -7.30
N ASP A 96 -4.15 14.92 -8.33
CA ASP A 96 -4.98 15.43 -9.42
C ASP A 96 -6.32 15.99 -8.93
N LEU A 97 -6.94 15.29 -7.98
CA LEU A 97 -8.21 15.74 -7.37
C LEU A 97 -8.03 17.00 -6.52
N ILE A 98 -6.92 17.13 -5.79
CA ILE A 98 -6.59 18.33 -5.01
C ILE A 98 -6.35 19.54 -5.94
N CYS A 99 -5.77 19.28 -7.12
CA CYS A 99 -5.59 20.30 -8.17
C CYS A 99 -6.91 20.69 -8.87
N GLY A 100 -8.02 20.05 -8.53
CA GLY A 100 -9.36 20.40 -9.05
C GLY A 100 -9.80 19.58 -10.27
N ASN A 101 -9.06 18.56 -10.66
CA ASN A 101 -9.45 17.66 -11.75
C ASN A 101 -10.71 16.87 -11.36
N LYS A 102 -11.61 16.68 -12.32
CA LYS A 102 -12.82 15.86 -12.11
C LYS A 102 -12.46 14.37 -12.07
N VAL A 103 -13.23 13.58 -11.32
CA VAL A 103 -13.03 12.13 -11.20
C VAL A 103 -12.98 11.44 -12.57
N VAL A 104 -13.85 11.84 -13.51
CA VAL A 104 -13.90 11.30 -14.88
C VAL A 104 -12.56 11.54 -15.57
N SER A 105 -12.04 12.77 -15.55
CA SER A 105 -10.74 13.11 -16.20
C SER A 105 -9.57 12.36 -15.57
N VAL A 106 -9.64 12.08 -14.26
CA VAL A 106 -8.63 11.23 -13.59
C VAL A 106 -8.70 9.80 -14.11
N CYS A 107 -9.91 9.26 -14.32
CA CYS A 107 -10.08 7.90 -14.87
C CYS A 107 -9.51 7.76 -16.28
N ASP A 108 -9.58 8.81 -17.10
CA ASP A 108 -9.07 8.79 -18.47
C ASP A 108 -7.56 8.50 -18.53
N ASN A 109 -6.82 8.80 -17.47
CA ASN A 109 -5.38 8.51 -17.36
C ASN A 109 -5.05 7.07 -16.97
N TYR A 110 -6.06 6.25 -16.61
CA TYR A 110 -5.88 4.89 -16.10
C TYR A 110 -6.89 3.93 -16.73
N PRO A 111 -6.51 3.15 -17.76
CA PRO A 111 -7.44 2.33 -18.56
C PRO A 111 -8.32 1.37 -17.75
N ASP A 112 -7.82 0.87 -16.63
CA ASP A 112 -8.51 -0.14 -15.80
C ASP A 112 -9.04 0.42 -14.48
N VAL A 113 -8.97 1.73 -14.26
CA VAL A 113 -9.43 2.40 -13.03
C VAL A 113 -10.73 3.13 -13.32
N ASP A 114 -11.82 2.69 -12.70
CA ASP A 114 -13.13 3.33 -12.77
C ASP A 114 -13.32 4.35 -11.65
N GLU A 115 -14.41 5.13 -11.73
CA GLU A 115 -14.77 6.10 -10.70
C GLU A 115 -14.91 5.49 -9.30
N ASN A 116 -15.40 4.26 -9.18
CA ASN A 116 -15.53 3.59 -7.88
C ASN A 116 -14.17 3.29 -7.27
N ASN A 117 -13.20 2.94 -8.11
CA ASN A 117 -11.81 2.77 -7.70
C ASN A 117 -11.24 4.09 -7.17
N VAL A 118 -11.42 5.20 -7.89
CA VAL A 118 -10.99 6.54 -7.46
C VAL A 118 -11.66 6.93 -6.15
N LYS A 119 -12.97 6.81 -6.06
CA LYS A 119 -13.75 7.09 -4.83
C LYS A 119 -13.29 6.23 -3.65
N SER A 120 -12.90 4.97 -3.92
CA SER A 120 -12.37 4.07 -2.90
C SER A 120 -10.99 4.50 -2.39
N VAL A 121 -10.09 4.93 -3.29
CA VAL A 121 -8.77 5.49 -2.93
C VAL A 121 -8.94 6.69 -2.00
N ILE A 122 -9.77 7.66 -2.40
CA ILE A 122 -10.05 8.88 -1.63
C ILE A 122 -10.59 8.52 -0.24
N ARG A 123 -11.64 7.69 -0.20
CA ARG A 123 -12.32 7.32 1.06
C ARG A 123 -11.36 6.66 2.04
N ARG A 124 -10.51 5.76 1.54
CA ARG A 124 -9.51 5.05 2.37
C ARG A 124 -8.44 6.01 2.87
N TYR A 125 -7.95 6.91 2.02
CA TYR A 125 -6.96 7.92 2.39
C TYR A 125 -7.50 8.85 3.49
N ILE A 126 -8.68 9.44 3.27
CA ILE A 126 -9.31 10.34 4.22
C ILE A 126 -9.58 9.64 5.56
N ARG A 127 -10.16 8.42 5.54
CA ARG A 127 -10.47 7.69 6.77
C ARG A 127 -9.21 7.49 7.62
N HIS A 128 -8.16 7.02 6.97
CA HIS A 128 -6.92 6.71 7.67
C HIS A 128 -6.28 7.97 8.30
N TRP A 129 -6.17 9.05 7.54
CA TRP A 129 -5.47 10.24 8.02
C TRP A 129 -6.33 11.14 8.88
N LYS A 130 -7.64 11.14 8.72
CA LYS A 130 -8.54 11.86 9.60
C LYS A 130 -8.40 11.41 11.05
N GLU A 131 -8.41 10.09 11.28
CA GLU A 131 -8.22 9.53 12.63
C GLU A 131 -6.86 9.95 13.21
N LYS A 132 -5.83 9.94 12.39
CA LYS A 132 -4.48 10.33 12.82
C LYS A 132 -4.35 11.83 13.09
N LEU A 133 -4.92 12.69 12.25
CA LEU A 133 -4.97 14.14 12.51
C LEU A 133 -5.63 14.45 13.84
N LEU A 134 -6.74 13.77 14.14
CA LEU A 134 -7.45 13.95 15.41
C LEU A 134 -6.62 13.44 16.60
N SER A 135 -5.94 12.29 16.47
CA SER A 135 -5.09 11.74 17.55
C SER A 135 -3.84 12.58 17.80
N GLU A 136 -3.32 13.26 16.82
CA GLU A 136 -2.18 14.17 16.93
C GLU A 136 -2.59 15.59 17.31
N HIS A 137 -3.88 15.82 17.62
CA HIS A 137 -4.47 17.12 17.98
C HIS A 137 -4.22 18.22 16.93
N ILE A 138 -4.13 17.83 15.64
CA ILE A 138 -3.98 18.80 14.54
C ILE A 138 -5.34 19.45 14.29
N SER A 139 -5.39 20.77 14.40
CA SER A 139 -6.61 21.54 14.13
C SER A 139 -6.94 21.50 12.64
N LEU A 140 -8.16 21.09 12.33
CA LEU A 140 -8.67 21.07 10.96
C LEU A 140 -9.35 22.40 10.64
N SER A 141 -9.05 22.97 9.48
CA SER A 141 -9.72 24.16 8.98
C SER A 141 -11.14 23.82 8.52
N PRO A 142 -12.17 24.55 8.96
CA PRO A 142 -13.54 24.33 8.49
C PRO A 142 -13.75 24.75 7.03
N THR A 143 -12.87 25.59 6.49
CA THR A 143 -12.99 26.19 5.16
C THR A 143 -12.25 25.41 4.07
N ASP A 144 -11.32 24.54 4.44
CA ASP A 144 -10.54 23.77 3.47
C ASP A 144 -11.01 22.31 3.39
N SER A 145 -10.84 21.68 2.22
CA SER A 145 -11.26 20.31 2.03
C SER A 145 -10.43 19.35 2.89
N LEU A 146 -11.09 18.37 3.51
CA LEU A 146 -10.42 17.40 4.38
C LEU A 146 -9.31 16.62 3.66
N ILE A 147 -9.51 16.27 2.37
CA ILE A 147 -8.48 15.58 1.59
C ILE A 147 -7.24 16.43 1.40
N ARG A 148 -7.40 17.74 1.17
CA ARG A 148 -6.29 18.68 1.03
C ARG A 148 -5.51 18.81 2.33
N GLN A 149 -6.20 18.94 3.45
CA GLN A 149 -5.56 19.00 4.76
C GLN A 149 -4.79 17.73 5.08
N CYS A 150 -5.38 16.54 4.86
CA CYS A 150 -4.68 15.27 5.02
C CYS A 150 -3.43 15.22 4.13
N PHE A 151 -3.54 15.63 2.87
CA PHE A 151 -2.44 15.56 1.91
C PHE A 151 -1.31 16.53 2.23
N SER A 152 -1.60 17.71 2.75
CA SER A 152 -0.57 18.68 3.18
C SER A 152 0.30 18.14 4.32
N HIS A 153 -0.30 17.35 5.23
CA HIS A 153 0.43 16.77 6.36
C HIS A 153 1.14 15.46 6.03
N TYR A 154 0.51 14.58 5.26
CA TYR A 154 0.97 13.20 5.09
C TYR A 154 1.49 12.88 3.69
N SER A 155 1.20 13.73 2.69
CA SER A 155 1.70 13.61 1.32
C SER A 155 1.60 12.16 0.77
N MET A 156 2.72 11.56 0.43
CA MET A 156 2.80 10.22 -0.17
C MET A 156 2.54 9.07 0.80
N GLN A 157 2.40 9.31 2.08
CA GLN A 157 2.09 8.24 3.01
C GLN A 157 0.67 7.72 2.76
N PHE A 158 0.56 6.47 2.43
CA PHE A 158 -0.71 5.81 2.14
C PHE A 158 -0.78 4.48 2.87
N LEU A 159 -1.53 4.44 3.97
CA LEU A 159 -1.58 3.38 4.96
C LEU A 159 -0.35 3.34 5.90
N GLN A 160 -0.61 2.94 7.15
CA GLN A 160 0.44 2.84 8.16
C GLN A 160 1.40 1.71 7.78
N ILE A 161 2.62 2.12 7.50
CA ILE A 161 3.74 1.21 7.40
C ILE A 161 4.59 1.50 8.62
N HIS A 162 4.55 0.62 9.63
CA HIS A 162 5.44 0.71 10.77
C HIS A 162 6.81 0.14 10.39
N ARG A 163 7.83 0.96 10.45
CA ARG A 163 9.21 0.50 10.32
C ARG A 163 9.57 -0.31 11.57
N THR A 164 9.84 -1.59 11.38
CA THR A 164 10.37 -2.44 12.44
C THR A 164 11.88 -2.61 12.34
N THR A 165 12.45 -2.46 11.14
CA THR A 165 13.89 -2.45 10.87
C THR A 165 14.18 -1.58 9.66
N ASN A 166 15.46 -1.29 9.33
CA ASN A 166 15.84 -0.47 8.19
C ASN A 166 15.39 -0.96 6.80
N ARG A 167 14.74 -2.13 6.70
CA ARG A 167 14.34 -2.73 5.42
C ARG A 167 12.93 -3.34 5.40
N LEU A 168 12.26 -3.43 6.54
CA LEU A 168 11.00 -4.18 6.65
C LEU A 168 9.94 -3.41 7.43
N PHE A 169 8.70 -3.53 6.96
CA PHE A 169 7.55 -2.89 7.56
C PHE A 169 6.49 -3.94 7.87
N VAL A 170 5.95 -3.89 9.06
CA VAL A 170 4.78 -4.67 9.44
C VAL A 170 3.57 -3.76 9.40
N ASN A 171 2.60 -4.09 8.54
CA ASN A 171 1.31 -3.44 8.58
C ASN A 171 0.49 -4.03 9.72
N THR A 172 0.27 -3.24 10.74
CA THR A 172 -0.78 -3.50 11.71
C THR A 172 -2.08 -2.97 11.13
N THR A 173 -3.00 -3.83 10.79
CA THR A 173 -4.42 -3.50 10.66
C THR A 173 -5.03 -3.52 12.03
#